data_5668d0b7253cebeb403de51bb2b89c8f
#
_entry.id   5668d0b7253cebeb403de51bb2b89c8f
#
_cell.length_a   1.000
_cell.length_b   1.000
_cell.length_c   1.000
_cell.angle_alpha   90.00
_cell.angle_beta   90.00
_cell.angle_gamma   90.00
#
_symmetry.space_group_name_H-M   'P 1'
#
loop_
_entity.id
_entity.type
_entity.pdbx_description
1 polymer ?
#
loop_
_entity_poly.entity_id
_entity_poly.type
_entity_poly.pdbx_seq_one_letter_code
_entity_poly.pdbx_strand_id
1 'polypeptide(L)'
;MSAVQFQRQMGLRYETAFQILHKLRAGMVRPERDSIGAQYPVEVDETLVGGRTKGEGRGVHHKAIVVGAVEVRPRALGVNGKKRKKALYAGRLRLRLAPNRGATTLTGFVQENVVKGAVVRTDGWDGYDGLAKLGYAHEPMVLNGDGEKTDAHLPMIHIAFSNLKTWLLGTHHGVSQQHLQAYLNEFVFRFNRRFYPMTAFNSILGIAAHASPPTYETLYSGEWTHPIA
;
A
#
# COMPACT_ATOMS: atom_id res chain seq x y z
N MET A 1 -9.42 -8.75 9.75
CA MET A 1 -10.59 -9.67 9.90
C MET A 1 -11.25 -9.81 8.54
N SER A 2 -11.60 -11.03 8.12
CA SER A 2 -12.39 -11.25 6.89
C SER A 2 -13.89 -11.01 7.13
N ALA A 3 -14.66 -10.79 6.06
CA ALA A 3 -16.10 -10.63 6.17
C ALA A 3 -16.79 -11.91 6.71
N VAL A 4 -16.28 -13.09 6.32
CA VAL A 4 -16.78 -14.38 6.83
C VAL A 4 -16.54 -14.51 8.34
N GLN A 5 -15.36 -14.12 8.82
CA GLN A 5 -15.08 -14.16 10.26
C GLN A 5 -15.97 -13.17 11.02
N PHE A 6 -16.12 -11.93 10.50
CA PHE A 6 -16.96 -10.91 11.11
C PHE A 6 -18.44 -11.33 11.15
N GLN A 7 -18.94 -11.88 10.06
CA GLN A 7 -20.28 -12.46 9.97
C GLN A 7 -20.52 -13.49 11.09
N ARG A 8 -19.61 -14.45 11.25
CA ARG A 8 -19.74 -15.52 12.26
C ARG A 8 -19.70 -14.99 13.68
N GLN A 9 -18.82 -14.04 13.98
CA GLN A 9 -18.69 -13.46 15.31
C GLN A 9 -19.89 -12.62 15.73
N MET A 10 -20.51 -11.92 14.77
CA MET A 10 -21.59 -10.96 15.03
C MET A 10 -22.99 -11.51 14.75
N GLY A 11 -23.10 -12.74 14.22
CA GLY A 11 -24.40 -13.33 13.84
C GLY A 11 -25.09 -12.60 12.68
N LEU A 12 -24.34 -11.93 11.79
CA LEU A 12 -24.87 -11.12 10.70
C LEU A 12 -25.03 -11.94 9.41
N ARG A 13 -25.77 -11.39 8.44
CA ARG A 13 -25.70 -11.85 7.05
C ARG A 13 -24.38 -11.42 6.44
N TYR A 14 -23.86 -12.22 5.46
CA TYR A 14 -22.58 -11.94 4.84
C TYR A 14 -22.52 -10.56 4.17
N GLU A 15 -23.58 -10.18 3.44
CA GLU A 15 -23.67 -8.90 2.75
C GLU A 15 -23.58 -7.72 3.74
N THR A 16 -24.26 -7.83 4.87
CA THR A 16 -24.19 -6.82 5.94
C THR A 16 -22.79 -6.72 6.52
N ALA A 17 -22.16 -7.85 6.83
CA ALA A 17 -20.80 -7.90 7.33
C ALA A 17 -19.79 -7.31 6.33
N PHE A 18 -19.93 -7.65 5.06
CA PHE A 18 -19.10 -7.14 3.97
C PHE A 18 -19.23 -5.62 3.84
N GLN A 19 -20.47 -5.11 3.81
CA GLN A 19 -20.74 -3.68 3.70
C GLN A 19 -20.17 -2.87 4.88
N ILE A 20 -20.37 -3.34 6.12
CA ILE A 20 -19.83 -2.68 7.31
C ILE A 20 -18.28 -2.56 7.20
N LEU A 21 -17.61 -3.65 6.83
CA LEU A 21 -16.16 -3.62 6.70
C LEU A 21 -15.69 -2.70 5.57
N HIS A 22 -16.43 -2.60 4.46
CA HIS A 22 -16.09 -1.68 3.38
C HIS A 22 -16.32 -0.21 3.76
N LYS A 23 -17.38 0.10 4.52
CA LYS A 23 -17.59 1.44 5.11
C LYS A 23 -16.43 1.82 6.04
N LEU A 24 -15.99 0.90 6.89
CA LEU A 24 -14.83 1.12 7.75
C LEU A 24 -13.55 1.36 6.95
N ARG A 25 -13.32 0.60 5.86
CA ARG A 25 -12.16 0.79 4.98
C ARG A 25 -12.17 2.16 4.29
N ALA A 26 -13.34 2.64 3.86
CA ALA A 26 -13.47 4.00 3.33
C ALA A 26 -13.08 5.06 4.37
N GLY A 27 -13.49 4.88 5.64
CA GLY A 27 -13.11 5.73 6.75
C GLY A 27 -11.65 5.64 7.20
N MET A 28 -10.84 4.75 6.62
CA MET A 28 -9.40 4.64 6.92
C MET A 28 -8.52 5.59 6.08
N VAL A 29 -9.09 6.28 5.12
CA VAL A 29 -8.39 7.22 4.24
C VAL A 29 -8.64 8.64 4.69
N ARG A 30 -7.57 9.38 4.99
CA ARG A 30 -7.68 10.82 5.30
C ARG A 30 -7.94 11.58 4.01
N PRO A 31 -8.94 12.50 3.98
CA PRO A 31 -9.20 13.35 2.82
C PRO A 31 -7.98 14.23 2.47
N GLU A 32 -7.36 14.82 3.49
CA GLU A 32 -6.16 15.63 3.38
C GLU A 32 -4.99 14.89 4.02
N ARG A 33 -4.15 14.31 3.18
CA ARG A 33 -2.93 13.62 3.63
C ARG A 33 -1.70 14.36 3.13
N ASP A 34 -0.73 14.49 4.02
CA ASP A 34 0.58 15.02 3.69
C ASP A 34 1.39 14.06 2.82
N SER A 35 2.19 14.59 1.91
CA SER A 35 3.14 13.81 1.11
C SER A 35 4.26 13.25 2.00
N ILE A 36 4.88 12.15 1.57
CA ILE A 36 6.01 11.51 2.26
C ILE A 36 7.35 11.98 1.66
N GLY A 37 8.46 11.72 2.33
CA GLY A 37 9.80 11.97 1.78
C GLY A 37 10.43 13.31 2.13
N ALA A 38 9.79 14.15 2.97
CA ALA A 38 10.35 15.46 3.35
C ALA A 38 11.69 15.34 4.13
N GLN A 39 11.87 14.27 4.91
CA GLN A 39 13.05 14.08 5.76
C GLN A 39 13.82 12.79 5.45
N TYR A 40 13.21 11.85 4.79
CA TYR A 40 13.76 10.51 4.59
C TYR A 40 13.64 10.09 3.14
N PRO A 41 14.62 9.34 2.60
CA PRO A 41 14.50 8.75 1.27
C PRO A 41 13.24 7.88 1.14
N VAL A 42 12.73 7.79 -0.07
CA VAL A 42 11.53 7.01 -0.40
C VAL A 42 11.92 5.92 -1.40
N GLU A 43 11.65 4.67 -1.05
CA GLU A 43 11.68 3.56 -2.00
C GLU A 43 10.34 3.47 -2.73
N VAL A 44 10.38 3.38 -4.05
CA VAL A 44 9.20 3.24 -4.92
C VAL A 44 9.40 2.05 -5.84
N ASP A 45 8.38 1.22 -5.91
CA ASP A 45 8.37 0.02 -6.75
C ASP A 45 6.92 -0.41 -7.01
N GLU A 46 6.70 -1.36 -7.92
CA GLU A 46 5.42 -1.97 -8.15
C GLU A 46 5.45 -3.48 -7.97
N THR A 47 4.30 -4.05 -7.64
CA THR A 47 4.16 -5.48 -7.47
C THR A 47 2.85 -6.00 -8.05
N LEU A 48 2.83 -7.27 -8.39
CA LEU A 48 1.64 -7.96 -8.84
C LEU A 48 0.91 -8.61 -7.66
N VAL A 49 -0.38 -8.32 -7.53
CA VAL A 49 -1.27 -8.88 -6.51
C VAL A 49 -2.40 -9.64 -7.20
N GLY A 50 -2.67 -10.86 -6.75
CA GLY A 50 -3.73 -11.71 -7.26
C GLY A 50 -3.42 -13.18 -7.06
N GLY A 51 -4.47 -14.02 -7.02
CA GLY A 51 -4.38 -15.46 -6.87
C GLY A 51 -4.00 -16.16 -8.18
N ARG A 52 -3.63 -17.46 -8.07
CA ARG A 52 -3.54 -18.36 -9.23
C ARG A 52 -4.95 -18.65 -9.71
N THR A 53 -5.22 -18.39 -10.97
CA THR A 53 -6.42 -18.91 -11.63
C THR A 53 -6.17 -20.39 -11.96
N LYS A 54 -7.07 -21.27 -11.52
CA LYS A 54 -6.94 -22.72 -11.74
C LYS A 54 -6.99 -22.98 -13.27
N GLY A 55 -5.95 -23.58 -13.83
CA GLY A 55 -5.87 -23.90 -15.26
C GLY A 55 -5.09 -22.92 -16.15
N GLU A 56 -4.70 -21.76 -15.66
CA GLU A 56 -3.86 -20.81 -16.38
C GLU A 56 -2.40 -20.91 -15.91
N GLY A 57 -1.45 -20.95 -16.85
CA GLY A 57 -0.03 -21.00 -16.56
C GLY A 57 0.47 -19.81 -15.75
N ARG A 58 1.81 -19.67 -15.58
CA ARG A 58 2.47 -18.58 -14.83
C ARG A 58 2.30 -17.17 -15.43
N GLY A 59 1.29 -16.94 -16.28
CA GLY A 59 1.02 -15.65 -16.93
C GLY A 59 0.63 -14.53 -15.96
N VAL A 60 0.84 -13.29 -16.40
CA VAL A 60 0.47 -12.04 -15.68
C VAL A 60 -1.04 -11.81 -15.72
N HIS A 61 -1.77 -12.63 -16.47
CA HIS A 61 -3.22 -12.54 -16.70
C HIS A 61 -3.97 -12.56 -15.37
N HIS A 62 -4.83 -11.58 -15.16
CA HIS A 62 -5.67 -11.38 -13.97
C HIS A 62 -4.97 -10.93 -12.67
N LYS A 63 -3.69 -10.50 -12.73
CA LYS A 63 -3.04 -9.89 -11.57
C LYS A 63 -3.16 -8.37 -11.63
N ALA A 64 -3.53 -7.78 -10.51
CA ALA A 64 -3.55 -6.34 -10.35
C ALA A 64 -2.13 -5.80 -10.13
N ILE A 65 -1.81 -4.68 -10.75
CA ILE A 65 -0.57 -3.95 -10.49
C ILE A 65 -0.82 -3.03 -9.30
N VAL A 66 0.02 -3.15 -8.27
CA VAL A 66 0.01 -2.27 -7.11
C VAL A 66 1.32 -1.53 -7.07
N VAL A 67 1.28 -0.21 -7.20
CA VAL A 67 2.42 0.67 -6.99
C VAL A 67 2.48 1.09 -5.53
N GLY A 68 3.70 1.17 -4.97
CA GLY A 68 3.93 1.52 -3.58
C GLY A 68 5.10 2.49 -3.42
N ALA A 69 5.00 3.30 -2.36
CA ALA A 69 6.07 4.18 -1.91
C ALA A 69 6.22 4.07 -0.39
N VAL A 70 7.44 3.92 0.11
CA VAL A 70 7.72 3.80 1.54
C VAL A 70 8.93 4.62 1.95
N GLU A 71 8.81 5.35 3.05
CA GLU A 71 9.96 6.06 3.64
C GLU A 71 10.94 5.07 4.27
N VAL A 72 12.23 5.33 4.07
CA VAL A 72 13.33 4.59 4.70
C VAL A 72 13.84 5.36 5.90
N ARG A 73 13.48 4.94 7.10
CA ARG A 73 13.81 5.65 8.34
C ARG A 73 14.91 4.97 9.13
N PRO A 74 15.87 5.75 9.72
CA PRO A 74 16.85 5.19 10.63
C PRO A 74 16.19 4.79 11.97
N ARG A 75 16.64 3.69 12.55
CA ARG A 75 16.26 3.32 13.92
C ARG A 75 17.08 4.11 14.92
N ALA A 76 16.42 4.61 15.95
CA ALA A 76 17.10 5.13 17.11
C ALA A 76 18.01 4.05 17.72
N LEU A 77 19.11 4.47 18.32
CA LEU A 77 19.97 3.60 19.11
C LEU A 77 19.13 2.89 20.19
N GLY A 78 19.52 1.68 20.53
CA GLY A 78 18.91 0.94 21.61
C GLY A 78 19.31 1.52 22.98
N VAL A 79 18.79 0.91 24.04
CA VAL A 79 19.17 1.25 25.42
C VAL A 79 20.69 1.20 25.54
N ASN A 80 21.27 2.18 26.22
CA ASN A 80 22.74 2.36 26.43
C ASN A 80 23.52 2.60 25.12
N GLY A 81 22.92 3.23 24.10
CA GLY A 81 23.61 3.59 22.86
C GLY A 81 23.96 2.42 21.94
N LYS A 82 23.51 1.21 22.25
CA LYS A 82 23.80 0.01 21.43
C LYS A 82 23.12 0.10 20.06
N LYS A 83 23.89 -0.18 18.98
CA LYS A 83 23.34 -0.32 17.63
C LYS A 83 22.36 -1.49 17.58
N ARG A 84 21.19 -1.29 16.98
CA ARG A 84 20.23 -2.36 16.72
C ARG A 84 20.70 -3.22 15.54
N LYS A 85 20.36 -4.51 15.53
CA LYS A 85 20.72 -5.45 14.45
C LYS A 85 20.30 -4.96 13.05
N LYS A 86 19.17 -4.26 12.96
CA LYS A 86 18.72 -3.59 11.72
C LYS A 86 18.75 -2.08 11.94
N ALA A 87 19.58 -1.38 11.18
CA ALA A 87 19.77 0.08 11.29
C ALA A 87 18.58 0.88 10.73
N LEU A 88 17.83 0.32 9.78
CA LEU A 88 16.73 0.97 9.07
C LEU A 88 15.39 0.25 9.31
N TYR A 89 14.30 0.97 9.10
CA TYR A 89 12.95 0.41 9.09
C TYR A 89 12.04 1.18 8.11
N ALA A 90 11.00 0.50 7.63
CA ALA A 90 9.98 1.10 6.78
C ALA A 90 9.19 2.15 7.56
N GLY A 91 9.15 3.37 7.08
CA GLY A 91 8.36 4.48 7.64
C GLY A 91 6.92 4.47 7.15
N ARG A 92 6.45 5.63 6.71
CA ARG A 92 5.12 5.80 6.12
C ARG A 92 5.03 5.11 4.76
N LEU A 93 3.94 4.41 4.53
CA LEU A 93 3.64 3.66 3.31
C LEU A 93 2.49 4.33 2.56
N ARG A 94 2.57 4.32 1.23
CA ARG A 94 1.49 4.63 0.28
C ARG A 94 1.35 3.48 -0.70
N LEU A 95 0.12 3.08 -1.00
CA LEU A 95 -0.19 2.04 -1.98
C LEU A 95 -1.35 2.48 -2.86
N ARG A 96 -1.28 2.16 -4.15
CA ARG A 96 -2.37 2.40 -5.10
C ARG A 96 -2.45 1.29 -6.15
N LEU A 97 -3.67 0.93 -6.51
CA LEU A 97 -3.94 0.12 -7.69
C LEU A 97 -3.59 0.93 -8.95
N ALA A 98 -2.73 0.39 -9.79
CA ALA A 98 -2.29 1.04 -11.02
C ALA A 98 -2.88 0.33 -12.26
N PRO A 99 -3.35 1.07 -13.27
CA PRO A 99 -3.89 0.48 -14.49
C PRO A 99 -2.79 -0.15 -15.37
N ASN A 100 -1.57 0.38 -15.29
CA ASN A 100 -0.41 -0.08 -16.05
C ASN A 100 0.90 0.36 -15.37
N ARG A 101 2.04 -0.04 -15.94
CA ARG A 101 3.40 0.32 -15.51
C ARG A 101 4.02 1.45 -16.37
N GLY A 102 3.21 2.21 -17.06
CA GLY A 102 3.68 3.31 -17.91
C GLY A 102 4.18 4.51 -17.11
N ALA A 103 5.05 5.30 -17.72
CA ALA A 103 5.69 6.46 -17.09
C ALA A 103 4.70 7.45 -16.49
N THR A 104 3.62 7.78 -17.19
CA THR A 104 2.57 8.70 -16.69
C THR A 104 1.91 8.17 -15.41
N THR A 105 1.64 6.86 -15.33
CA THR A 105 1.01 6.24 -14.15
C THR A 105 1.97 6.26 -12.96
N LEU A 106 3.22 5.85 -13.16
CA LEU A 106 4.19 5.69 -12.08
C LEU A 106 4.70 7.05 -11.58
N THR A 107 5.05 7.97 -12.50
CA THR A 107 5.48 9.32 -12.11
C THR A 107 4.33 10.13 -11.50
N GLY A 108 3.10 9.99 -12.00
CA GLY A 108 1.91 10.60 -11.41
C GLY A 108 1.66 10.12 -9.97
N PHE A 109 1.83 8.81 -9.70
CA PHE A 109 1.76 8.29 -8.34
C PHE A 109 2.82 8.93 -7.42
N VAL A 110 4.05 9.09 -7.90
CA VAL A 110 5.12 9.73 -7.11
C VAL A 110 4.78 11.20 -6.84
N GLN A 111 4.34 11.95 -7.85
CA GLN A 111 3.99 13.37 -7.69
C GLN A 111 2.86 13.60 -6.67
N GLU A 112 1.88 12.72 -6.61
CA GLU A 112 0.76 12.84 -5.66
C GLU A 112 1.14 12.47 -4.23
N ASN A 113 2.14 11.61 -4.04
CA ASN A 113 2.42 11.00 -2.75
C ASN A 113 3.74 11.41 -2.12
N VAL A 114 4.70 11.91 -2.91
CA VAL A 114 6.07 12.21 -2.46
C VAL A 114 6.35 13.70 -2.63
N VAL A 115 6.95 14.31 -1.62
CA VAL A 115 7.33 15.72 -1.65
C VAL A 115 8.33 15.98 -2.77
N LYS A 116 8.10 17.02 -3.55
CA LYS A 116 9.06 17.46 -4.58
C LYS A 116 10.42 17.77 -3.95
N GLY A 117 11.50 17.35 -4.59
CA GLY A 117 12.87 17.44 -4.05
C GLY A 117 13.31 16.26 -3.18
N ALA A 118 12.41 15.34 -2.86
CA ALA A 118 12.77 14.14 -2.11
C ALA A 118 13.72 13.23 -2.88
N VAL A 119 14.54 12.48 -2.14
CA VAL A 119 15.32 11.36 -2.70
C VAL A 119 14.39 10.19 -2.96
N VAL A 120 14.28 9.76 -4.22
CA VAL A 120 13.43 8.64 -4.67
C VAL A 120 14.32 7.55 -5.25
N ARG A 121 14.24 6.35 -4.66
CA ARG A 121 14.93 5.14 -5.10
C ARG A 121 13.97 4.21 -5.80
N THR A 122 14.36 3.73 -7.00
CA THR A 122 13.57 2.79 -7.82
C THR A 122 14.45 1.66 -8.34
N ASP A 123 13.84 0.63 -8.93
CA ASP A 123 14.52 -0.52 -9.53
C ASP A 123 15.19 -0.23 -10.89
N GLY A 124 15.17 1.00 -11.38
CA GLY A 124 15.71 1.36 -12.69
C GLY A 124 14.80 0.98 -13.87
N TRP A 125 13.53 0.71 -13.64
CA TRP A 125 12.54 0.58 -14.70
C TRP A 125 12.34 1.95 -15.40
N ASP A 126 12.34 1.96 -16.75
CA ASP A 126 12.23 3.17 -17.60
C ASP A 126 10.96 4.00 -17.34
N GLY A 127 9.92 3.41 -16.77
CA GLY A 127 8.75 4.14 -16.29
C GLY A 127 9.05 5.21 -15.22
N TYR A 128 10.21 5.18 -14.58
CA TYR A 128 10.64 6.15 -13.57
C TYR A 128 11.65 7.20 -14.07
N ASP A 129 12.16 7.09 -15.31
CA ASP A 129 13.21 7.98 -15.85
C ASP A 129 12.84 9.48 -15.85
N GLY A 130 11.54 9.77 -15.91
CA GLY A 130 11.02 11.13 -15.85
C GLY A 130 11.16 11.83 -14.50
N LEU A 131 11.44 11.11 -13.40
CA LEU A 131 11.42 11.66 -12.04
C LEU A 131 12.42 12.79 -11.82
N ALA A 132 13.64 12.69 -12.38
CA ALA A 132 14.64 13.72 -12.26
C ALA A 132 14.18 15.04 -12.93
N LYS A 133 13.52 14.97 -14.10
CA LYS A 133 12.96 16.13 -14.80
C LYS A 133 11.77 16.74 -14.03
N LEU A 134 11.07 15.96 -13.22
CA LEU A 134 9.97 16.41 -12.36
C LEU A 134 10.46 17.02 -11.05
N GLY A 135 11.78 17.07 -10.82
CA GLY A 135 12.41 17.74 -9.68
C GLY A 135 12.60 16.85 -8.45
N TYR A 136 12.72 15.53 -8.62
CA TYR A 136 13.12 14.59 -7.58
C TYR A 136 14.60 14.27 -7.67
N ALA A 137 15.25 14.02 -6.54
CA ALA A 137 16.58 13.43 -6.50
C ALA A 137 16.45 11.92 -6.77
N HIS A 138 16.41 11.55 -8.05
CA HIS A 138 16.16 10.16 -8.46
C HIS A 138 17.44 9.33 -8.39
N GLU A 139 17.39 8.23 -7.64
CA GLU A 139 18.46 7.23 -7.49
C GLU A 139 18.00 5.88 -8.07
N PRO A 140 18.11 5.67 -9.41
CA PRO A 140 17.72 4.40 -10.01
C PRO A 140 18.77 3.32 -9.71
N MET A 141 18.30 2.13 -9.32
CA MET A 141 19.15 0.97 -9.03
C MET A 141 19.05 -0.01 -10.19
N VAL A 142 19.96 0.13 -11.17
CA VAL A 142 19.99 -0.76 -12.33
C VAL A 142 20.58 -2.12 -11.94
N LEU A 143 19.79 -3.17 -12.03
CA LEU A 143 20.09 -4.47 -11.42
C LEU A 143 20.51 -5.55 -12.42
N ASN A 144 20.52 -5.26 -13.73
CA ASN A 144 20.90 -6.19 -14.79
C ASN A 144 20.31 -7.61 -14.64
N GLY A 145 19.10 -7.72 -14.10
CA GLY A 145 18.40 -9.00 -13.90
C GLY A 145 18.77 -9.78 -12.63
N ASP A 146 19.62 -9.23 -11.75
CA ASP A 146 20.02 -9.87 -10.50
C ASP A 146 19.01 -9.58 -9.38
N GLY A 147 18.08 -10.51 -9.16
CA GLY A 147 17.02 -10.38 -8.15
C GLY A 147 17.51 -10.24 -6.70
N GLU A 148 18.70 -10.83 -6.37
CA GLU A 148 19.26 -10.71 -5.03
C GLU A 148 19.72 -9.27 -4.74
N LYS A 149 20.21 -8.56 -5.76
CA LYS A 149 20.56 -7.15 -5.64
C LYS A 149 19.32 -6.27 -5.46
N THR A 150 18.18 -6.61 -6.08
CA THR A 150 16.93 -5.85 -5.92
C THR A 150 16.50 -5.82 -4.47
N ASP A 151 16.48 -6.98 -3.80
CA ASP A 151 16.09 -7.09 -2.39
C ASP A 151 17.07 -6.34 -1.46
N ALA A 152 18.33 -6.21 -1.86
CA ALA A 152 19.33 -5.44 -1.11
C ALA A 152 19.18 -3.92 -1.26
N HIS A 153 18.65 -3.45 -2.38
CA HIS A 153 18.60 -2.03 -2.72
C HIS A 153 17.26 -1.35 -2.39
N LEU A 154 16.14 -2.09 -2.46
CA LEU A 154 14.80 -1.61 -2.10
C LEU A 154 14.16 -2.46 -0.99
N PRO A 155 14.87 -2.70 0.13
CA PRO A 155 14.45 -3.68 1.13
C PRO A 155 13.15 -3.30 1.85
N MET A 156 12.85 -2.00 2.00
CA MET A 156 11.69 -1.57 2.77
C MET A 156 10.39 -1.72 2.00
N ILE A 157 10.40 -1.42 0.70
CA ILE A 157 9.21 -1.61 -0.14
C ILE A 157 8.94 -3.10 -0.37
N HIS A 158 9.97 -3.93 -0.54
CA HIS A 158 9.82 -5.37 -0.68
C HIS A 158 9.28 -6.03 0.59
N ILE A 159 9.73 -5.60 1.78
CA ILE A 159 9.14 -6.03 3.07
C ILE A 159 7.66 -5.62 3.15
N ALA A 160 7.30 -4.41 2.72
CA ALA A 160 5.92 -3.96 2.73
C ALA A 160 5.05 -4.80 1.78
N PHE A 161 5.52 -5.09 0.56
CA PHE A 161 4.82 -5.93 -0.41
C PHE A 161 4.68 -7.39 0.05
N SER A 162 5.72 -7.95 0.64
CA SER A 162 5.68 -9.30 1.21
C SER A 162 4.64 -9.41 2.32
N ASN A 163 4.63 -8.45 3.24
CA ASN A 163 3.64 -8.38 4.31
C ASN A 163 2.21 -8.20 3.77
N LEU A 164 2.01 -7.35 2.74
CA LEU A 164 0.73 -7.18 2.07
C LEU A 164 0.22 -8.50 1.49
N LYS A 165 1.05 -9.18 0.70
CA LYS A 165 0.69 -10.46 0.05
C LYS A 165 0.35 -11.54 1.08
N THR A 166 1.16 -11.66 2.13
CA THR A 166 0.94 -12.60 3.22
C THR A 166 -0.38 -12.30 3.96
N TRP A 167 -0.66 -11.03 4.24
CA TRP A 167 -1.90 -10.64 4.90
C TRP A 167 -3.13 -10.88 4.01
N LEU A 168 -3.07 -10.54 2.72
CA LEU A 168 -4.17 -10.80 1.78
C LEU A 168 -4.46 -12.29 1.66
N LEU A 169 -3.43 -13.11 1.51
CA LEU A 169 -3.58 -14.56 1.40
C LEU A 169 -4.09 -15.17 2.70
N GLY A 170 -3.47 -14.85 3.83
CA GLY A 170 -3.77 -15.48 5.12
C GLY A 170 -5.09 -15.03 5.75
N THR A 171 -5.62 -13.84 5.38
CA THR A 171 -6.86 -13.32 5.98
C THR A 171 -8.04 -13.40 5.02
N HIS A 172 -7.83 -13.17 3.74
CA HIS A 172 -8.91 -12.98 2.75
C HIS A 172 -8.95 -14.09 1.70
N HIS A 173 -7.88 -14.91 1.57
CA HIS A 173 -7.74 -16.00 0.60
C HIS A 173 -7.89 -15.59 -0.87
N GLY A 174 -7.90 -14.31 -1.14
CA GLY A 174 -8.08 -13.66 -2.43
C GLY A 174 -9.03 -12.47 -2.34
N VAL A 175 -8.82 -11.49 -3.18
CA VAL A 175 -9.61 -10.26 -3.26
C VAL A 175 -9.82 -9.93 -4.74
N SER A 176 -11.05 -9.62 -5.12
CA SER A 176 -11.35 -9.15 -6.48
C SER A 176 -10.67 -7.80 -6.75
N GLN A 177 -10.26 -7.56 -8.00
CA GLN A 177 -9.65 -6.29 -8.40
C GLN A 177 -10.54 -5.09 -8.09
N GLN A 178 -11.84 -5.23 -8.28
CA GLN A 178 -12.86 -4.21 -7.99
C GLN A 178 -12.76 -3.65 -6.57
N HIS A 179 -12.43 -4.49 -5.59
CA HIS A 179 -12.37 -4.09 -4.18
C HIS A 179 -10.95 -3.97 -3.64
N LEU A 180 -9.92 -4.28 -4.45
CA LEU A 180 -8.55 -4.35 -3.98
C LEU A 180 -8.09 -3.04 -3.33
N GLN A 181 -8.46 -1.87 -3.88
CA GLN A 181 -8.06 -0.59 -3.30
C GLN A 181 -8.55 -0.42 -1.85
N ALA A 182 -9.74 -0.90 -1.51
CA ALA A 182 -10.24 -0.85 -0.13
C ALA A 182 -9.34 -1.65 0.84
N TYR A 183 -8.83 -2.79 0.40
CA TYR A 183 -7.89 -3.60 1.21
C TYR A 183 -6.50 -2.96 1.28
N LEU A 184 -6.02 -2.33 0.20
CA LEU A 184 -4.80 -1.54 0.25
C LEU A 184 -4.92 -0.40 1.28
N ASN A 185 -6.06 0.28 1.34
CA ASN A 185 -6.32 1.33 2.32
C ASN A 185 -6.27 0.81 3.76
N GLU A 186 -6.91 -0.34 4.05
CA GLU A 186 -6.82 -0.99 5.36
C GLU A 186 -5.37 -1.36 5.70
N PHE A 187 -4.65 -1.94 4.75
CA PHE A 187 -3.25 -2.33 4.97
C PHE A 187 -2.37 -1.10 5.27
N VAL A 188 -2.47 -0.04 4.47
CA VAL A 188 -1.74 1.23 4.67
C VAL A 188 -2.07 1.84 6.03
N PHE A 189 -3.36 1.90 6.39
CA PHE A 189 -3.80 2.41 7.69
C PHE A 189 -3.14 1.65 8.85
N ARG A 190 -3.18 0.32 8.83
CA ARG A 190 -2.60 -0.55 9.86
C ARG A 190 -1.08 -0.48 9.85
N PHE A 191 -0.44 -0.52 8.69
CA PHE A 191 1.01 -0.45 8.54
C PHE A 191 1.57 0.84 9.13
N ASN A 192 0.96 1.97 8.81
CA ASN A 192 1.40 3.29 9.29
C ASN A 192 1.18 3.50 10.79
N ARG A 193 0.27 2.73 11.42
CA ARG A 193 -0.02 2.78 12.86
C ARG A 193 0.52 1.59 13.66
N ARG A 194 1.32 0.72 13.04
CA ARG A 194 1.80 -0.52 13.71
C ARG A 194 2.58 -0.30 14.99
N PHE A 195 3.16 0.91 15.16
CA PHE A 195 3.85 1.28 16.40
C PHE A 195 2.94 1.94 17.44
N TYR A 196 1.72 2.31 17.06
CA TYR A 196 0.74 3.00 17.89
C TYR A 196 -0.66 2.39 17.72
N PRO A 197 -0.84 1.07 17.91
CA PRO A 197 -2.11 0.41 17.61
C PRO A 197 -3.27 0.91 18.48
N MET A 198 -3.00 1.38 19.69
CA MET A 198 -4.02 1.88 20.62
C MET A 198 -4.71 3.15 20.12
N THR A 199 -4.08 3.93 19.26
CA THR A 199 -4.67 5.15 18.69
C THR A 199 -5.52 4.88 17.44
N ALA A 200 -5.51 3.66 16.93
CA ALA A 200 -6.16 3.32 15.66
C ALA A 200 -7.68 3.51 15.71
N PHE A 201 -8.31 3.13 16.82
CA PHE A 201 -9.76 3.26 16.99
C PHE A 201 -10.21 4.74 16.94
N ASN A 202 -9.59 5.58 17.75
CA ASN A 202 -9.91 7.02 17.75
C ASN A 202 -9.62 7.67 16.39
N SER A 203 -8.55 7.23 15.71
CA SER A 203 -8.21 7.70 14.36
C SER A 203 -9.29 7.32 13.34
N ILE A 204 -9.83 6.10 13.39
CA ILE A 204 -10.90 5.68 12.49
C ILE A 204 -12.16 6.51 12.76
N LEU A 205 -12.56 6.69 14.02
CA LEU A 205 -13.73 7.49 14.36
C LEU A 205 -13.62 8.92 13.84
N GLY A 206 -12.46 9.57 14.07
CA GLY A 206 -12.23 10.94 13.60
C GLY A 206 -12.24 11.07 12.08
N ILE A 207 -11.65 10.12 11.35
CA ILE A 207 -11.65 10.15 9.88
C ILE A 207 -13.03 9.79 9.33
N ALA A 208 -13.67 8.76 9.86
CA ALA A 208 -14.96 8.26 9.38
C ALA A 208 -16.10 9.27 9.55
N ALA A 209 -16.00 10.16 10.55
CA ALA A 209 -16.97 11.25 10.75
C ALA A 209 -17.04 12.22 9.55
N HIS A 210 -15.99 12.28 8.74
CA HIS A 210 -15.90 13.15 7.56
C HIS A 210 -15.89 12.37 6.23
N ALA A 211 -16.02 11.04 6.30
CA ALA A 211 -16.01 10.20 5.10
C ALA A 211 -17.44 10.03 4.55
N SER A 212 -17.57 10.02 3.22
CA SER A 212 -18.79 9.61 2.54
C SER A 212 -18.75 8.09 2.32
N PRO A 213 -19.52 7.28 3.07
CA PRO A 213 -19.45 5.83 2.95
C PRO A 213 -20.20 5.33 1.71
N PRO A 214 -19.84 4.15 1.15
CA PRO A 214 -20.62 3.53 0.10
C PRO A 214 -22.01 3.13 0.59
N THR A 215 -23.00 3.20 -0.29
CA THR A 215 -24.28 2.52 -0.09
C THR A 215 -24.15 1.04 -0.47
N TYR A 216 -25.13 0.22 -0.11
CA TYR A 216 -25.17 -1.18 -0.54
C TYR A 216 -25.17 -1.28 -2.08
N GLU A 217 -26.05 -0.52 -2.72
CA GLU A 217 -26.22 -0.49 -4.16
C GLU A 217 -24.94 -0.10 -4.90
N THR A 218 -24.34 1.04 -4.57
CA THR A 218 -23.10 1.50 -5.23
C THR A 218 -21.90 0.59 -5.01
N LEU A 219 -21.85 -0.11 -3.87
CA LEU A 219 -20.78 -1.06 -3.58
C LEU A 219 -20.88 -2.32 -4.44
N TYR A 220 -22.09 -2.84 -4.68
CA TYR A 220 -22.31 -4.07 -5.43
C TYR A 220 -22.47 -3.83 -6.94
N SER A 221 -22.95 -2.66 -7.38
CA SER A 221 -22.99 -2.28 -8.80
C SER A 221 -21.59 -2.01 -9.38
N GLY A 222 -20.58 -1.81 -8.53
CA GLY A 222 -19.24 -1.41 -8.96
C GLY A 222 -19.09 0.10 -9.25
N GLU A 223 -20.12 0.89 -8.98
CA GLU A 223 -20.08 2.35 -9.14
C GLU A 223 -19.29 3.06 -8.05
N TRP A 224 -19.10 2.42 -6.89
CA TRP A 224 -18.31 2.97 -5.81
C TRP A 224 -16.83 2.97 -6.13
N THR A 225 -16.25 4.16 -6.24
CA THR A 225 -14.80 4.33 -6.35
C THR A 225 -14.21 4.46 -4.95
N HIS A 226 -13.37 3.48 -4.57
CA HIS A 226 -12.71 3.53 -3.27
C HIS A 226 -11.75 4.73 -3.20
N PRO A 227 -11.79 5.54 -2.12
CA PRO A 227 -10.80 6.58 -1.93
C PRO A 227 -9.39 5.98 -1.90
N ILE A 228 -8.38 6.76 -2.27
CA ILE A 228 -6.98 6.32 -2.34
C ILE A 228 -6.24 6.82 -1.10
N ALA A 229 -5.56 5.91 -0.38
CA ALA A 229 -4.77 6.19 0.81
C ALA A 229 -3.31 6.51 0.50
#